data_93b185ab92c73cb5845f221203dc87e5
#
_entry.id   93b185ab92c73cb5845f221203dc87e5
#
_cell.length_a   1.000
_cell.length_b   1.000
_cell.length_c   1.000
_cell.angle_alpha   90.00
_cell.angle_beta   90.00
_cell.angle_gamma   90.00
#
_symmetry.space_group_name_H-M   'P 1'
#
loop_
_entity.id
_entity.type
_entity.pdbx_description
1 polymer ?
#
loop_
_entity_poly.entity_id
_entity_poly.type
_entity_poly.pdbx_seq_one_letter_code
_entity_poly.pdbx_strand_id
1 'polypeptide(L)'
;MRTFRGGLLIGLAVAALVAAVAIIYQLYDTRTLKRTVRRGEVLCGVNKGLPGFSIPDAKHNGTGFDVDFCRAVAAAIFDDPNKAKFVPLDAGDRFRELQNRKVDIL
;
A
#
# COMPACT_ATOMS: atom_id res chain seq x y z
N MET A 1 34.04 -0.32 -39.35
CA MET A 1 34.20 -1.17 -38.16
C MET A 1 34.08 -0.44 -36.83
N ARG A 2 34.55 0.81 -36.69
CA ARG A 2 34.42 1.58 -35.43
C ARG A 2 32.99 1.97 -35.06
N THR A 3 32.12 2.26 -36.01
CA THR A 3 30.72 2.68 -35.78
C THR A 3 29.81 1.56 -35.30
N PHE A 4 30.05 0.30 -35.68
CA PHE A 4 29.24 -0.85 -35.27
C PHE A 4 29.46 -1.21 -33.78
N ARG A 5 30.67 -1.05 -33.26
CA ARG A 5 30.98 -1.29 -31.85
C ARG A 5 30.35 -0.24 -30.91
N GLY A 6 30.28 1.03 -31.38
CA GLY A 6 29.64 2.12 -30.63
C GLY A 6 28.15 1.93 -30.49
N GLY A 7 27.45 1.54 -31.56
CA GLY A 7 26.01 1.26 -31.54
C GLY A 7 25.62 0.09 -30.61
N LEU A 8 26.44 -0.97 -30.59
CA LEU A 8 26.21 -2.10 -29.69
C LEU A 8 26.35 -1.73 -28.22
N LEU A 9 27.37 -0.94 -27.88
CA LEU A 9 27.61 -0.47 -26.50
C LEU A 9 26.48 0.44 -25.99
N ILE A 10 26.02 1.35 -26.87
CA ILE A 10 24.87 2.24 -26.53
C ILE A 10 23.61 1.41 -26.34
N GLY A 11 23.33 0.42 -27.19
CA GLY A 11 22.18 -0.47 -27.06
C GLY A 11 22.19 -1.25 -25.74
N LEU A 12 23.34 -1.79 -25.36
CA LEU A 12 23.51 -2.50 -24.07
C LEU A 12 23.31 -1.58 -22.87
N ALA A 13 23.83 -0.36 -22.93
CA ALA A 13 23.66 0.61 -21.85
C ALA A 13 22.19 1.02 -21.66
N VAL A 14 21.45 1.25 -22.76
CA VAL A 14 20.01 1.55 -22.71
C VAL A 14 19.22 0.37 -22.16
N ALA A 15 19.50 -0.85 -22.60
CA ALA A 15 18.84 -2.05 -22.09
C ALA A 15 19.09 -2.24 -20.59
N ALA A 16 20.32 -2.03 -20.11
CA ALA A 16 20.66 -2.09 -18.69
C ALA A 16 19.92 -1.03 -17.86
N LEU A 17 19.80 0.20 -18.38
CA LEU A 17 19.07 1.29 -17.74
C LEU A 17 17.58 0.96 -17.60
N VAL A 18 16.94 0.48 -18.67
CA VAL A 18 15.54 0.08 -18.67
C VAL A 18 15.30 -1.07 -17.68
N ALA A 19 16.16 -2.08 -17.66
CA ALA A 19 16.08 -3.18 -16.71
C ALA A 19 16.22 -2.70 -15.26
N ALA A 20 17.16 -1.79 -14.98
CA ALA A 20 17.36 -1.21 -13.65
C ALA A 20 16.13 -0.43 -13.18
N VAL A 21 15.54 0.40 -14.06
CA VAL A 21 14.30 1.14 -13.76
C VAL A 21 13.15 0.18 -13.48
N ALA A 22 12.96 -0.86 -14.31
CA ALA A 22 11.91 -1.86 -14.10
C ALA A 22 12.07 -2.60 -12.75
N ILE A 23 13.30 -2.95 -12.37
CA ILE A 23 13.60 -3.58 -11.08
C ILE A 23 13.29 -2.64 -9.93
N ILE A 24 13.65 -1.36 -10.06
CA ILE A 24 13.36 -0.35 -9.04
C ILE A 24 11.85 -0.20 -8.85
N TYR A 25 11.07 -0.10 -9.93
CA TYR A 25 9.60 -0.05 -9.88
C TYR A 25 9.02 -1.28 -9.16
N GLN A 26 9.46 -2.46 -9.49
CA GLN A 26 9.02 -3.70 -8.85
C GLN A 26 9.36 -3.75 -7.34
N LEU A 27 10.51 -3.24 -6.95
CA LEU A 27 10.95 -3.22 -5.54
C LEU A 27 10.18 -2.17 -4.71
N TYR A 28 9.78 -1.06 -5.31
CA TYR A 28 9.00 -0.02 -4.61
C TYR A 28 7.54 -0.41 -4.43
N ASP A 29 6.91 -0.97 -5.46
CA ASP A 29 5.46 -1.21 -5.50
C ASP A 29 4.99 -2.33 -4.55
N THR A 30 5.88 -3.24 -4.16
CA THR A 30 5.50 -4.43 -3.38
C THR A 30 5.84 -4.34 -1.89
N ARG A 31 6.51 -3.28 -1.43
CA ARG A 31 6.99 -3.21 -0.03
C ARG A 31 5.84 -3.17 0.99
N THR A 32 4.81 -2.38 0.73
CA THR A 32 3.64 -2.29 1.62
C THR A 32 2.89 -3.60 1.63
N LEU A 33 2.59 -4.17 0.47
CA LEU A 33 1.90 -5.46 0.37
C LEU A 33 2.68 -6.59 1.07
N LYS A 34 3.98 -6.70 0.82
CA LYS A 34 4.84 -7.71 1.49
C LYS A 34 4.83 -7.57 3.01
N ARG A 35 4.84 -6.33 3.52
CA ARG A 35 4.77 -6.05 4.96
C ARG A 35 3.40 -6.45 5.52
N THR A 36 2.33 -6.08 4.84
CA THR A 36 0.95 -6.40 5.19
C THR A 36 0.72 -7.91 5.23
N VAL A 37 1.13 -8.62 4.18
CA VAL A 37 1.04 -10.09 4.12
C VAL A 37 1.83 -10.76 5.24
N ARG A 38 3.05 -10.29 5.51
CA ARG A 38 3.89 -10.81 6.58
C ARG A 38 3.29 -10.60 7.97
N ARG A 39 2.60 -9.48 8.19
CA ARG A 39 1.90 -9.17 9.44
C ARG A 39 0.61 -9.98 9.59
N GLY A 40 -0.03 -10.36 8.49
CA GLY A 40 -1.27 -11.12 8.48
C GLY A 40 -2.54 -10.28 8.68
N GLU A 41 -2.44 -8.95 8.58
CA GLU A 41 -3.58 -8.02 8.70
C GLU A 41 -3.30 -6.72 7.94
N VAL A 42 -4.36 -6.03 7.50
CA VAL A 42 -4.31 -4.70 6.89
C VAL A 42 -4.58 -3.65 7.97
N LEU A 43 -3.71 -2.67 8.11
CA LEU A 43 -3.92 -1.53 8.99
C LEU A 43 -4.56 -0.38 8.20
N CYS A 44 -5.81 -0.07 8.50
CA CYS A 44 -6.60 0.96 7.84
C CYS A 44 -6.74 2.19 8.73
N GLY A 45 -6.24 3.33 8.26
CA GLY A 45 -6.51 4.62 8.90
C GLY A 45 -7.94 5.07 8.58
N VAL A 46 -8.75 5.24 9.61
CA VAL A 46 -10.17 5.63 9.48
C VAL A 46 -10.45 6.89 10.29
N ASN A 47 -11.55 7.59 9.98
CA ASN A 47 -11.97 8.73 10.76
C ASN A 47 -12.45 8.31 12.15
N LYS A 48 -12.28 9.18 13.15
CA LYS A 48 -12.68 8.95 14.55
C LYS A 48 -14.19 8.99 14.80
N GLY A 49 -15.01 9.24 13.80
CA GLY A 49 -16.47 9.29 13.99
C GLY A 49 -17.18 10.14 12.95
N LEU A 50 -16.93 9.91 11.67
CA LEU A 50 -17.66 10.56 10.59
C LEU A 50 -18.84 9.68 10.17
N PRO A 51 -20.10 10.12 10.39
CA PRO A 51 -21.28 9.35 10.01
C PRO A 51 -21.28 8.96 8.53
N GLY A 52 -21.63 7.71 8.24
CA GLY A 52 -21.62 7.13 6.89
C GLY A 52 -20.26 6.65 6.40
N PHE A 53 -19.16 7.11 6.97
CA PHE A 53 -17.80 6.74 6.57
C PHE A 53 -17.11 5.84 7.58
N SER A 54 -17.03 6.25 8.83
CA SER A 54 -16.42 5.49 9.89
C SER A 54 -17.03 5.88 11.23
N ILE A 55 -17.78 4.96 11.83
CA ILE A 55 -18.27 5.09 13.20
C ILE A 55 -17.65 3.95 14.01
N PRO A 56 -16.78 4.27 14.98
CA PRO A 56 -16.18 3.24 15.83
C PRO A 56 -17.24 2.59 16.71
N ASP A 57 -17.12 1.30 16.96
CA ASP A 57 -17.90 0.58 17.96
C ASP A 57 -17.01 0.17 19.15
N ALA A 58 -17.64 -0.30 20.23
CA ALA A 58 -16.94 -0.73 21.44
C ALA A 58 -15.99 -1.93 21.24
N LYS A 59 -16.12 -2.65 20.12
CA LYS A 59 -15.29 -3.81 19.74
C LYS A 59 -14.24 -3.47 18.66
N HIS A 60 -14.04 -2.20 18.35
CA HIS A 60 -13.16 -1.71 17.28
C HIS A 60 -13.52 -2.23 15.86
N ASN A 61 -14.74 -2.71 15.67
CA ASN A 61 -15.20 -3.23 14.38
C ASN A 61 -15.81 -2.16 13.47
N GLY A 62 -16.31 -1.08 14.02
CA GLY A 62 -16.83 0.05 13.27
C GLY A 62 -17.82 -0.25 12.15
N THR A 63 -18.48 0.77 11.65
CA THR A 63 -19.37 0.71 10.47
C THR A 63 -19.13 1.91 9.58
N GLY A 64 -19.42 1.78 8.29
CA GLY A 64 -19.35 2.86 7.31
C GLY A 64 -18.54 2.50 6.08
N PHE A 65 -18.54 3.40 5.11
CA PHE A 65 -17.92 3.17 3.79
C PHE A 65 -16.43 2.86 3.90
N ASP A 66 -15.67 3.63 4.67
CA ASP A 66 -14.22 3.42 4.82
C ASP A 66 -13.93 2.06 5.48
N VAL A 67 -14.74 1.69 6.45
CA VAL A 67 -14.63 0.40 7.15
C VAL A 67 -14.90 -0.77 6.20
N ASP A 68 -15.96 -0.68 5.40
CA ASP A 68 -16.32 -1.72 4.43
C ASP A 68 -15.29 -1.83 3.30
N PHE A 69 -14.75 -0.71 2.85
CA PHE A 69 -13.66 -0.69 1.88
C PHE A 69 -12.41 -1.40 2.41
N CYS A 70 -12.03 -1.13 3.65
CA CYS A 70 -10.90 -1.80 4.29
C CYS A 70 -11.12 -3.31 4.43
N ARG A 71 -12.34 -3.73 4.76
CA ARG A 71 -12.70 -5.16 4.79
C ARG A 71 -12.59 -5.82 3.42
N ALA A 72 -13.00 -5.11 2.36
CA ALA A 72 -12.85 -5.60 0.99
C ALA A 72 -11.38 -5.78 0.61
N VAL A 73 -10.50 -4.84 0.98
CA VAL A 73 -9.05 -4.96 0.77
C VAL A 73 -8.47 -6.15 1.54
N ALA A 74 -8.87 -6.34 2.81
CA ALA A 74 -8.43 -7.47 3.60
C ALA A 74 -8.89 -8.81 2.99
N ALA A 75 -10.14 -8.89 2.54
CA ALA A 75 -10.66 -10.06 1.84
C ALA A 75 -9.89 -10.36 0.56
N ALA A 76 -9.51 -9.34 -0.21
CA ALA A 76 -8.73 -9.51 -1.44
C ALA A 76 -7.31 -10.02 -1.17
N ILE A 77 -6.69 -9.66 -0.06
CA ILE A 77 -5.32 -10.05 0.28
C ILE A 77 -5.27 -11.41 1.01
N PHE A 78 -6.23 -11.65 1.92
CA PHE A 78 -6.18 -12.76 2.88
C PHE A 78 -7.33 -13.76 2.73
N ASP A 79 -8.26 -13.53 1.82
CA ASP A 79 -9.53 -14.26 1.73
C ASP A 79 -10.37 -14.19 3.04
N ASP A 80 -10.14 -13.15 3.84
CA ASP A 80 -10.77 -12.95 5.14
C ASP A 80 -10.95 -11.44 5.43
N PRO A 81 -12.19 -10.91 5.42
CA PRO A 81 -12.48 -9.52 5.73
C PRO A 81 -12.17 -9.13 7.19
N ASN A 82 -12.08 -10.12 8.10
CA ASN A 82 -11.74 -9.86 9.51
C ASN A 82 -10.26 -9.56 9.73
N LYS A 83 -9.43 -9.68 8.70
CA LYS A 83 -8.03 -9.26 8.72
C LYS A 83 -7.84 -7.75 8.50
N ALA A 84 -8.91 -6.98 8.45
CA ALA A 84 -8.87 -5.52 8.52
C ALA A 84 -8.79 -5.07 9.97
N LYS A 85 -7.80 -4.23 10.30
CA LYS A 85 -7.65 -3.59 11.59
C LYS A 85 -7.76 -2.07 11.43
N PHE A 86 -8.66 -1.47 12.19
CA PHE A 86 -8.97 -0.06 12.06
C PHE A 86 -8.17 0.77 13.06
N VAL A 87 -7.53 1.83 12.56
CA VAL A 87 -6.76 2.80 13.35
C VAL A 87 -7.45 4.15 13.22
N PRO A 88 -8.18 4.62 14.25
CA PRO A 88 -8.84 5.92 14.22
C PRO A 88 -7.81 7.05 14.19
N LEU A 89 -7.90 7.93 13.19
CA LEU A 89 -6.98 9.04 12.96
C LEU A 89 -7.72 10.36 12.81
N ASP A 90 -7.10 11.42 13.31
CA ASP A 90 -7.54 12.78 13.00
C ASP A 90 -7.16 13.15 11.56
N ALA A 91 -7.95 13.99 10.92
CA ALA A 91 -7.75 14.36 9.52
C ALA A 91 -6.36 14.97 9.26
N GLY A 92 -5.82 15.73 10.20
CA GLY A 92 -4.50 16.35 10.09
C GLY A 92 -3.31 15.38 10.22
N ASP A 93 -3.54 14.21 10.81
CA ASP A 93 -2.47 13.24 11.09
C ASP A 93 -2.36 12.14 10.04
N ARG A 94 -3.37 11.94 9.21
CA ARG A 94 -3.50 10.81 8.28
C ARG A 94 -2.26 10.56 7.43
N PHE A 95 -1.79 11.57 6.72
CA PHE A 95 -0.64 11.42 5.83
C PHE A 95 0.65 11.16 6.59
N ARG A 96 0.83 11.76 7.77
CA ARG A 96 1.98 11.51 8.63
C ARG A 96 2.00 10.06 9.12
N GLU A 97 0.87 9.54 9.56
CA GLU A 97 0.73 8.17 10.04
C GLU A 97 0.94 7.13 8.90
N LEU A 98 0.50 7.46 7.68
CA LEU A 98 0.79 6.66 6.48
C LEU A 98 2.30 6.67 6.15
N GLN A 99 2.93 7.84 6.14
CA GLN A 99 4.38 7.98 5.91
C GLN A 99 5.21 7.25 6.97
N ASN A 100 4.78 7.29 8.22
CA ASN A 100 5.41 6.58 9.34
C ASN A 100 5.07 5.08 9.38
N ARG A 101 4.31 4.58 8.39
CA ARG A 101 3.93 3.17 8.26
C ARG A 101 3.12 2.62 9.43
N LYS A 102 2.40 3.47 10.14
CA LYS A 102 1.47 3.06 11.20
C LYS A 102 0.15 2.56 10.64
N VAL A 103 -0.17 2.94 9.42
CA VAL A 103 -1.27 2.40 8.63
C VAL A 103 -0.77 2.05 7.23
N ASP A 104 -1.45 1.14 6.56
CA ASP A 104 -1.11 0.69 5.21
C ASP A 104 -1.91 1.44 4.15
N ILE A 105 -3.14 1.83 4.49
CA ILE A 105 -4.08 2.58 3.65
C ILE A 105 -4.87 3.59 4.51
N LEU A 106 -5.44 4.59 3.82
CA LEU A 106 -6.30 5.63 4.41
C LEU A 106 -7.67 5.62 3.74
#